data_244db216c080f5942c33bf37f055c24b
#
_entry.id   244db216c080f5942c33bf37f055c24b
#
_cell.length_a   1.000
_cell.length_b   1.000
_cell.length_c   1.000
_cell.angle_alpha   90.00
_cell.angle_beta   90.00
_cell.angle_gamma   90.00
#
_symmetry.space_group_name_H-M   'P 1'
#
loop_
_entity.id
_entity.type
_entity.pdbx_description
1 polymer ?
#
loop_
_entity_poly.entity_id
_entity_poly.type
_entity_poly.pdbx_seq_one_letter_code
_entity_poly.pdbx_strand_id
1 'polypeptide(L)'
;DDACRQARAWRDAGLRMRVAVNLSALQMRDETLVEQVLSTLRRHGVAPDQLTCEITETVAMSDAATARRTFERLGAAGIHVSIDDFGSGYSSLAYLRHLPVAELKIDRTFVADLAHSADARAIVEAVLRMAHALGLKVVAEGVESALQRDLLVQLGCDELQGYFFAKPMSAEALTRWALGDASARTAHHAPLEFRQSLFAVSDFADP
;
A
#
# COMPACT_ATOMS: atom_id res chain seq x y z
N ASP A 1 1.36 -7.76 -15.34
CA ASP A 1 2.29 -8.79 -15.76
C ASP A 1 3.70 -8.53 -15.24
N ASP A 2 4.26 -7.33 -15.39
CA ASP A 2 5.61 -6.96 -14.95
C ASP A 2 5.81 -7.06 -13.45
N ALA A 3 4.83 -6.60 -12.67
CA ALA A 3 4.85 -6.73 -11.21
C ALA A 3 4.97 -8.20 -10.76
N CYS A 4 4.21 -9.10 -11.37
CA CYS A 4 4.27 -10.54 -11.05
C CYS A 4 5.62 -11.17 -11.49
N ARG A 5 6.14 -10.78 -12.65
CA ARG A 5 7.46 -11.22 -13.10
C ARG A 5 8.54 -10.79 -12.12
N GLN A 6 8.48 -9.54 -11.65
CA GLN A 6 9.43 -9.00 -10.69
C GLN A 6 9.29 -9.64 -9.31
N ALA A 7 8.06 -9.83 -8.82
CA ALA A 7 7.81 -10.52 -7.55
C ALA A 7 8.39 -11.94 -7.55
N ARG A 8 8.27 -12.65 -8.69
CA ARG A 8 8.91 -13.94 -8.86
C ARG A 8 10.44 -13.85 -8.79
N ALA A 9 11.04 -12.89 -9.53
CA ALA A 9 12.49 -12.71 -9.51
C ALA A 9 13.02 -12.42 -8.10
N TRP A 10 12.33 -11.60 -7.33
CA TRP A 10 12.68 -11.30 -5.93
C TRP A 10 12.57 -12.54 -5.04
N ARG A 11 11.49 -13.31 -5.18
CA ARG A 11 11.33 -14.56 -4.42
C ARG A 11 12.44 -15.56 -4.75
N ASP A 12 12.80 -15.71 -6.02
CA ASP A 12 13.86 -16.61 -6.46
C ASP A 12 15.24 -16.13 -5.95
N ALA A 13 15.40 -14.83 -5.69
CA ALA A 13 16.54 -14.22 -5.00
C ALA A 13 16.46 -14.29 -3.46
N GLY A 14 15.45 -14.92 -2.88
CA GLY A 14 15.27 -15.05 -1.43
C GLY A 14 14.54 -13.87 -0.75
N LEU A 15 14.06 -12.91 -1.53
CA LEU A 15 13.28 -11.78 -1.03
C LEU A 15 11.77 -12.08 -1.13
N ARG A 16 11.13 -12.31 0.00
CA ARG A 16 9.67 -12.45 0.05
C ARG A 16 9.06 -11.07 0.25
N MET A 17 8.68 -10.44 -0.84
CA MET A 17 8.03 -9.12 -0.82
C MET A 17 6.62 -9.23 -1.36
N ARG A 18 5.73 -8.39 -0.81
CA ARG A 18 4.41 -8.13 -1.33
C ARG A 18 4.52 -6.95 -2.31
N VAL A 19 3.92 -7.06 -3.46
CA VAL A 19 3.93 -6.02 -4.50
C VAL A 19 2.56 -5.39 -4.58
N ALA A 20 2.49 -4.08 -4.54
CA ALA A 20 1.27 -3.33 -4.73
C ALA A 20 1.14 -2.85 -6.18
N VAL A 21 -0.10 -2.85 -6.68
CA VAL A 21 -0.45 -2.36 -8.01
C VAL A 21 -1.72 -1.52 -7.94
N ASN A 22 -1.68 -0.37 -8.57
CA ASN A 22 -2.85 0.49 -8.69
C ASN A 22 -3.87 -0.05 -9.68
N LEU A 23 -5.15 -0.01 -9.31
CA LEU A 23 -6.28 -0.32 -10.18
C LEU A 23 -7.06 0.93 -10.51
N SER A 24 -7.21 1.21 -11.80
CA SER A 24 -8.01 2.33 -12.29
C SER A 24 -9.51 2.04 -12.24
N ALA A 25 -10.32 3.11 -12.28
CA ALA A 25 -11.78 3.00 -12.39
C ALA A 25 -12.23 2.19 -13.62
N LEU A 26 -11.49 2.28 -14.73
CA LEU A 26 -11.80 1.54 -15.95
C LEU A 26 -11.58 0.02 -15.75
N GLN A 27 -10.46 -0.35 -15.13
CA GLN A 27 -10.16 -1.75 -14.82
C GLN A 27 -11.16 -2.33 -13.82
N MET A 28 -11.61 -1.54 -12.85
CA MET A 28 -12.61 -1.99 -11.87
C MET A 28 -13.96 -2.36 -12.49
N ARG A 29 -14.30 -1.82 -13.68
CA ARG A 29 -15.53 -2.13 -14.42
C ARG A 29 -15.41 -3.40 -15.27
N ASP A 30 -14.19 -3.92 -15.46
CA ASP A 30 -13.98 -5.14 -16.23
C ASP A 30 -14.32 -6.37 -15.36
N GLU A 31 -15.39 -7.06 -15.70
CA GLU A 31 -15.83 -8.25 -14.98
C GLU A 31 -14.81 -9.40 -15.02
N THR A 32 -13.89 -9.38 -15.97
CA THR A 32 -12.82 -10.37 -16.12
C THR A 32 -11.53 -10.01 -15.37
N LEU A 33 -11.46 -8.84 -14.72
CA LEU A 33 -10.27 -8.35 -14.03
C LEU A 33 -9.69 -9.41 -13.07
N VAL A 34 -10.53 -9.98 -12.21
CA VAL A 34 -10.06 -10.93 -11.17
C VAL A 34 -9.48 -12.18 -11.80
N GLU A 35 -10.12 -12.72 -12.85
CA GLU A 35 -9.64 -13.88 -13.60
C GLU A 35 -8.32 -13.59 -14.31
N GLN A 36 -8.17 -12.40 -14.90
CA GLN A 36 -6.94 -11.95 -15.54
C GLN A 36 -5.79 -11.86 -14.52
N VAL A 37 -6.05 -11.25 -13.36
CA VAL A 37 -5.06 -11.17 -12.27
C VAL A 37 -4.67 -12.57 -11.79
N LEU A 38 -5.62 -13.45 -11.50
CA LEU A 38 -5.35 -14.82 -11.07
C LEU A 38 -4.60 -15.64 -12.12
N SER A 39 -4.94 -15.47 -13.40
CA SER A 39 -4.22 -16.11 -14.50
C SER A 39 -2.78 -15.66 -14.56
N THR A 40 -2.54 -14.36 -14.37
CA THR A 40 -1.18 -13.77 -14.35
C THR A 40 -0.38 -14.26 -13.15
N LEU A 41 -0.97 -14.27 -11.95
CA LEU A 41 -0.32 -14.80 -10.75
C LEU A 41 0.11 -16.27 -10.95
N ARG A 42 -0.81 -17.11 -11.48
CA ARG A 42 -0.49 -18.51 -11.77
C ARG A 42 0.62 -18.68 -12.79
N ARG A 43 0.61 -17.89 -13.88
CA ARG A 43 1.64 -17.92 -14.93
C ARG A 43 3.03 -17.65 -14.38
N HIS A 44 3.15 -16.70 -13.45
CA HIS A 44 4.42 -16.34 -12.83
C HIS A 44 4.71 -17.14 -11.54
N GLY A 45 3.78 -17.97 -11.09
CA GLY A 45 3.91 -18.75 -9.85
C GLY A 45 3.96 -17.88 -8.60
N VAL A 46 3.34 -16.69 -8.63
CA VAL A 46 3.23 -15.77 -7.49
C VAL A 46 1.99 -16.14 -6.67
N ALA A 47 2.13 -16.22 -5.35
CA ALA A 47 1.01 -16.48 -4.47
C ALA A 47 0.11 -15.24 -4.36
N PRO A 48 -1.23 -15.41 -4.27
CA PRO A 48 -2.16 -14.27 -4.21
C PRO A 48 -1.88 -13.28 -3.07
N ASP A 49 -1.45 -13.77 -1.91
CA ASP A 49 -1.08 -12.97 -0.74
C ASP A 49 0.19 -12.11 -0.92
N GLN A 50 0.91 -12.33 -2.02
CA GLN A 50 2.05 -11.51 -2.42
C GLN A 50 1.64 -10.30 -3.28
N LEU A 51 0.35 -10.16 -3.61
CA LEU A 51 -0.17 -9.03 -4.36
C LEU A 51 -1.13 -8.21 -3.50
N THR A 52 -0.96 -6.88 -3.55
CA THR A 52 -1.94 -5.90 -3.08
C THR A 52 -2.49 -5.14 -4.27
N CYS A 53 -3.80 -5.02 -4.35
CA CYS A 53 -4.47 -4.12 -5.28
C CYS A 53 -4.80 -2.83 -4.55
N GLU A 54 -4.24 -1.72 -4.99
CA GLU A 54 -4.49 -0.38 -4.45
C GLU A 54 -5.54 0.34 -5.29
N ILE A 55 -6.54 0.91 -4.63
CA ILE A 55 -7.62 1.64 -5.27
C ILE A 55 -7.81 2.94 -4.52
N THR A 56 -7.76 4.07 -5.23
CA THR A 56 -7.98 5.36 -4.58
C THR A 56 -9.38 5.46 -3.99
N GLU A 57 -9.52 6.19 -2.90
CA GLU A 57 -10.80 6.45 -2.25
C GLU A 57 -11.87 6.91 -3.25
N THR A 58 -11.52 7.86 -4.11
CA THR A 58 -12.44 8.40 -5.13
C THR A 58 -12.96 7.32 -6.08
N VAL A 59 -12.08 6.41 -6.53
CA VAL A 59 -12.48 5.30 -7.41
C VAL A 59 -13.39 4.33 -6.66
N ALA A 60 -13.07 3.95 -5.44
CA ALA A 60 -13.87 3.06 -4.61
C ALA A 60 -15.29 3.62 -4.34
N MET A 61 -15.40 4.96 -4.20
CA MET A 61 -16.68 5.64 -3.93
C MET A 61 -17.50 5.93 -5.17
N SER A 62 -16.91 6.01 -6.36
CA SER A 62 -17.59 6.38 -7.60
C SER A 62 -18.64 5.35 -8.06
N ASP A 63 -18.40 4.07 -7.78
CA ASP A 63 -19.33 2.96 -8.01
C ASP A 63 -19.18 1.92 -6.89
N ALA A 64 -19.81 2.22 -5.79
CA ALA A 64 -19.75 1.47 -4.56
C ALA A 64 -20.14 -0.01 -4.71
N ALA A 65 -21.13 -0.30 -5.56
CA ALA A 65 -21.62 -1.65 -5.75
C ALA A 65 -20.60 -2.51 -6.55
N THR A 66 -20.03 -1.93 -7.59
CA THR A 66 -18.98 -2.59 -8.39
C THR A 66 -17.70 -2.77 -7.58
N ALA A 67 -17.26 -1.73 -6.85
CA ALA A 67 -16.09 -1.81 -5.98
C ALA A 67 -16.23 -2.95 -4.97
N ARG A 68 -17.36 -3.01 -4.24
CA ARG A 68 -17.60 -4.06 -3.26
C ARG A 68 -17.52 -5.47 -3.87
N ARG A 69 -18.20 -5.72 -4.99
CA ARG A 69 -18.15 -7.03 -5.67
C ARG A 69 -16.74 -7.42 -6.09
N THR A 70 -15.99 -6.47 -6.66
CA THR A 70 -14.62 -6.73 -7.10
C THR A 70 -13.71 -7.01 -5.90
N PHE A 71 -13.84 -6.25 -4.80
CA PHE A 71 -13.06 -6.46 -3.59
C PHE A 71 -13.38 -7.81 -2.92
N GLU A 72 -14.66 -8.20 -2.86
CA GLU A 72 -15.08 -9.51 -2.37
C GLU A 72 -14.41 -10.64 -3.18
N ARG A 73 -14.35 -10.51 -4.51
CA ARG A 73 -13.73 -11.51 -5.39
C ARG A 73 -12.21 -11.55 -5.24
N LEU A 74 -11.54 -10.39 -5.15
CA LEU A 74 -10.09 -10.30 -4.90
C LEU A 74 -9.74 -10.90 -3.54
N GLY A 75 -10.46 -10.52 -2.49
CA GLY A 75 -10.26 -11.04 -1.13
C GLY A 75 -10.51 -12.54 -1.04
N ALA A 76 -11.59 -13.06 -1.66
CA ALA A 76 -11.86 -14.50 -1.73
C ALA A 76 -10.76 -15.29 -2.46
N ALA A 77 -10.05 -14.64 -3.37
CA ALA A 77 -8.89 -15.19 -4.06
C ALA A 77 -7.58 -15.09 -3.24
N GLY A 78 -7.60 -14.47 -2.06
CA GLY A 78 -6.44 -14.26 -1.19
C GLY A 78 -5.57 -13.05 -1.57
N ILE A 79 -6.06 -12.18 -2.45
CA ILE A 79 -5.37 -10.94 -2.84
C ILE A 79 -5.74 -9.86 -1.84
N HIS A 80 -4.74 -9.10 -1.35
CA HIS A 80 -4.99 -7.96 -0.48
C HIS A 80 -5.57 -6.79 -1.26
N VAL A 81 -6.50 -6.06 -0.65
CA VAL A 81 -7.04 -4.82 -1.20
C VAL A 81 -6.75 -3.69 -0.21
N SER A 82 -6.23 -2.60 -0.71
CA SER A 82 -5.91 -1.39 0.04
C SER A 82 -6.65 -0.18 -0.54
N ILE A 83 -7.19 0.66 0.32
CA ILE A 83 -7.72 1.98 -0.06
C ILE A 83 -6.58 2.99 0.00
N ASP A 84 -6.33 3.64 -1.13
CA ASP A 84 -5.28 4.63 -1.29
C ASP A 84 -5.80 6.07 -1.23
N ASP A 85 -4.92 7.03 -0.93
CA ASP A 85 -5.20 8.47 -0.84
C ASP A 85 -6.35 8.80 0.14
N PHE A 86 -6.49 8.04 1.24
CA PHE A 86 -7.60 8.23 2.16
C PHE A 86 -7.56 9.59 2.86
N GLY A 87 -8.69 10.30 2.77
CA GLY A 87 -8.89 11.63 3.33
C GLY A 87 -8.70 12.76 2.33
N SER A 88 -8.24 12.48 1.11
CA SER A 88 -8.14 13.49 0.04
C SER A 88 -9.52 13.82 -0.59
N GLY A 89 -10.55 13.00 -0.31
CA GLY A 89 -11.89 13.10 -0.87
C GLY A 89 -13.00 13.24 0.16
N TYR A 90 -14.25 13.11 -0.30
CA TYR A 90 -15.43 13.08 0.55
C TYR A 90 -15.70 11.66 1.06
N SER A 91 -15.01 11.24 2.10
CA SER A 91 -15.16 9.91 2.68
C SER A 91 -16.54 9.71 3.31
N SER A 92 -17.30 8.76 2.82
CA SER A 92 -18.41 8.21 3.59
C SER A 92 -17.90 7.07 4.48
N LEU A 93 -17.62 7.37 5.75
CA LEU A 93 -17.22 6.37 6.76
C LEU A 93 -18.21 5.21 6.84
N ALA A 94 -19.51 5.49 6.60
CA ALA A 94 -20.56 4.49 6.56
C ALA A 94 -20.31 3.45 5.44
N TYR A 95 -19.69 3.89 4.35
CA TYR A 95 -19.38 3.01 3.23
C TYR A 95 -18.11 2.19 3.47
N LEU A 96 -17.05 2.80 3.97
CA LEU A 96 -15.79 2.11 4.28
C LEU A 96 -16.00 0.87 5.16
N ARG A 97 -16.92 0.97 6.15
CA ARG A 97 -17.29 -0.13 7.03
C ARG A 97 -17.76 -1.40 6.29
N HIS A 98 -18.30 -1.25 5.09
CA HIS A 98 -18.86 -2.37 4.31
C HIS A 98 -17.94 -2.85 3.20
N LEU A 99 -16.78 -2.25 3.02
CA LEU A 99 -15.80 -2.69 2.05
C LEU A 99 -14.93 -3.80 2.64
N PRO A 100 -14.76 -4.92 1.94
CA PRO A 100 -13.88 -5.99 2.36
C PRO A 100 -12.43 -5.68 1.99
N VAL A 101 -11.88 -4.65 2.63
CA VAL A 101 -10.50 -4.20 2.46
C VAL A 101 -9.66 -4.63 3.66
N ALA A 102 -8.36 -4.79 3.47
CA ALA A 102 -7.44 -5.20 4.52
C ALA A 102 -6.64 -4.02 5.09
N GLU A 103 -6.54 -2.93 4.31
CA GLU A 103 -5.59 -1.86 4.58
C GLU A 103 -6.12 -0.52 4.09
N LEU A 104 -5.69 0.54 4.76
CA LEU A 104 -5.99 1.92 4.45
C LEU A 104 -4.69 2.72 4.46
N LYS A 105 -4.43 3.50 3.39
CA LYS A 105 -3.25 4.35 3.26
C LYS A 105 -3.64 5.80 3.52
N ILE A 106 -3.02 6.41 4.51
CA ILE A 106 -3.22 7.83 4.83
C ILE A 106 -2.44 8.66 3.83
N ASP A 107 -3.14 9.58 3.14
CA ASP A 107 -2.54 10.47 2.16
C ASP A 107 -1.41 11.32 2.78
N ARG A 108 -0.35 11.51 2.00
CA ARG A 108 0.85 12.26 2.38
C ARG A 108 0.57 13.69 2.88
N THR A 109 -0.52 14.32 2.46
CA THR A 109 -0.85 15.68 2.88
C THR A 109 -1.10 15.78 4.38
N PHE A 110 -1.67 14.74 5.00
CA PHE A 110 -1.85 14.69 6.46
C PHE A 110 -0.53 14.41 7.19
N VAL A 111 0.35 13.62 6.57
CA VAL A 111 1.66 13.27 7.15
C VAL A 111 2.63 14.46 7.05
N ALA A 112 2.56 15.26 5.99
CA ALA A 112 3.44 16.41 5.78
C ALA A 112 3.39 17.41 6.96
N ASP A 113 2.19 17.72 7.44
CA ASP A 113 1.98 18.71 8.50
C ASP A 113 2.02 18.12 9.93
N LEU A 114 2.18 16.81 10.04
CA LEU A 114 2.09 16.08 11.31
C LEU A 114 3.04 16.62 12.40
N ALA A 115 4.24 17.06 12.00
CA ALA A 115 5.25 17.55 12.93
C ALA A 115 4.91 18.94 13.51
N HIS A 116 4.11 19.74 12.83
CA HIS A 116 3.95 21.17 13.11
C HIS A 116 2.49 21.56 13.41
N SER A 117 1.50 20.71 13.10
CA SER A 117 0.07 20.98 13.28
C SER A 117 -0.56 20.03 14.29
N ALA A 118 -1.17 20.58 15.33
CA ALA A 118 -1.98 19.83 16.27
C ALA A 118 -3.23 19.24 15.61
N ASP A 119 -3.82 19.99 14.65
CA ASP A 119 -5.00 19.54 13.91
C ASP A 119 -4.67 18.36 12.99
N ALA A 120 -3.52 18.41 12.29
CA ALA A 120 -3.05 17.28 11.48
C ALA A 120 -2.85 16.02 12.34
N ARG A 121 -2.26 16.17 13.53
CA ARG A 121 -2.11 15.05 14.49
C ARG A 121 -3.45 14.49 14.92
N ALA A 122 -4.41 15.35 15.26
CA ALA A 122 -5.74 14.91 15.69
C ALA A 122 -6.47 14.16 14.56
N ILE A 123 -6.32 14.60 13.30
CA ILE A 123 -6.90 13.93 12.14
C ILE A 123 -6.27 12.54 11.95
N VAL A 124 -4.95 12.46 11.93
CA VAL A 124 -4.24 11.17 11.77
C VAL A 124 -4.60 10.20 12.89
N GLU A 125 -4.64 10.68 14.15
CA GLU A 125 -5.05 9.86 15.29
C GLU A 125 -6.49 9.36 15.15
N ALA A 126 -7.42 10.20 14.68
CA ALA A 126 -8.82 9.83 14.46
C ALA A 126 -8.92 8.76 13.35
N VAL A 127 -8.18 8.91 12.24
CA VAL A 127 -8.15 7.93 11.14
C VAL A 127 -7.59 6.60 11.62
N LEU A 128 -6.47 6.59 12.37
CA LEU A 128 -5.88 5.38 12.94
C LEU A 128 -6.87 4.63 13.84
N ARG A 129 -7.49 5.33 14.78
CA ARG A 129 -8.47 4.73 15.70
C ARG A 129 -9.67 4.15 14.96
N MET A 130 -10.17 4.87 13.96
CA MET A 130 -11.28 4.42 13.13
C MET A 130 -10.91 3.15 12.34
N ALA A 131 -9.78 3.17 11.64
CA ALA A 131 -9.32 2.05 10.83
C ALA A 131 -9.11 0.79 11.70
N HIS A 132 -8.45 0.93 12.83
CA HIS A 132 -8.24 -0.18 13.79
C HIS A 132 -9.56 -0.71 14.37
N ALA A 133 -10.54 0.17 14.64
CA ALA A 133 -11.87 -0.26 15.09
C ALA A 133 -12.63 -1.07 14.01
N LEU A 134 -12.27 -0.87 12.73
CA LEU A 134 -12.78 -1.64 11.59
C LEU A 134 -11.93 -2.89 11.28
N GLY A 135 -10.84 -3.12 12.02
CA GLY A 135 -9.93 -4.25 11.81
C GLY A 135 -8.97 -4.06 10.64
N LEU A 136 -8.81 -2.81 10.16
CA LEU A 136 -7.92 -2.47 9.05
C LEU A 136 -6.52 -2.15 9.57
N LYS A 137 -5.51 -2.48 8.78
CA LYS A 137 -4.16 -1.94 8.93
C LYS A 137 -4.08 -0.54 8.34
N VAL A 138 -3.15 0.26 8.84
CA VAL A 138 -2.92 1.61 8.34
C VAL A 138 -1.48 1.79 7.90
N VAL A 139 -1.32 2.29 6.68
CA VAL A 139 -0.04 2.72 6.11
C VAL A 139 -0.03 4.25 6.07
N ALA A 140 0.98 4.88 6.63
CA ALA A 140 1.17 6.32 6.48
C ALA A 140 2.16 6.60 5.35
N GLU A 141 1.72 7.40 4.38
CA GLU A 141 2.52 7.76 3.21
C GLU A 141 3.25 9.10 3.35
N GLY A 142 4.33 9.26 2.58
CA GLY A 142 5.05 10.52 2.53
C GLY A 142 5.84 10.84 3.79
N VAL A 143 6.31 9.84 4.52
CA VAL A 143 7.20 10.05 5.67
C VAL A 143 8.57 10.53 5.17
N GLU A 144 8.96 11.76 5.53
CA GLU A 144 10.20 12.40 5.06
C GLU A 144 11.19 12.70 6.19
N SER A 145 10.75 12.62 7.46
CA SER A 145 11.59 12.97 8.62
C SER A 145 11.48 11.96 9.76
N ALA A 146 12.53 11.92 10.60
CA ALA A 146 12.54 11.12 11.82
C ALA A 146 11.41 11.52 12.78
N LEU A 147 11.09 12.83 12.86
CA LEU A 147 10.03 13.30 13.74
C LEU A 147 8.65 12.80 13.30
N GLN A 148 8.35 12.81 11.99
CA GLN A 148 7.11 12.23 11.46
C GLN A 148 7.03 10.73 11.77
N ARG A 149 8.11 9.98 11.50
CA ARG A 149 8.19 8.56 11.84
C ARG A 149 7.88 8.31 13.32
N ASP A 150 8.54 9.03 14.23
CA ASP A 150 8.41 8.81 15.66
C ASP A 150 6.99 9.12 16.15
N LEU A 151 6.38 10.20 15.63
CA LEU A 151 4.99 10.54 15.92
C LEU A 151 4.02 9.46 15.41
N LEU A 152 4.19 8.96 14.19
CA LEU A 152 3.33 7.93 13.63
C LEU A 152 3.45 6.62 14.41
N VAL A 153 4.66 6.23 14.82
CA VAL A 153 4.90 5.07 15.69
C VAL A 153 4.21 5.25 17.04
N GLN A 154 4.31 6.44 17.66
CA GLN A 154 3.63 6.74 18.94
C GLN A 154 2.11 6.69 18.80
N LEU A 155 1.55 7.11 17.67
CA LEU A 155 0.13 7.05 17.37
C LEU A 155 -0.35 5.62 17.03
N GLY A 156 0.57 4.67 16.88
CA GLY A 156 0.25 3.26 16.61
C GLY A 156 -0.01 2.95 15.15
N CYS A 157 0.58 3.71 14.20
CA CYS A 157 0.51 3.38 12.78
C CYS A 157 1.21 2.05 12.51
N ASP A 158 0.58 1.17 11.69
CA ASP A 158 1.07 -0.19 11.46
C ASP A 158 2.26 -0.22 10.50
N GLU A 159 2.22 0.59 9.44
CA GLU A 159 3.24 0.60 8.39
C GLU A 159 3.54 2.05 7.96
N LEU A 160 4.79 2.31 7.57
CA LEU A 160 5.27 3.65 7.21
C LEU A 160 5.95 3.60 5.84
N GLN A 161 5.60 4.52 4.95
CA GLN A 161 6.18 4.64 3.62
C GLN A 161 6.60 6.07 3.32
N GLY A 162 7.79 6.26 2.72
CA GLY A 162 8.23 7.60 2.31
C GLY A 162 9.73 7.72 2.09
N TYR A 163 10.14 8.91 1.68
CA TYR A 163 11.54 9.22 1.33
C TYR A 163 12.51 9.15 2.50
N PHE A 164 12.00 9.17 3.72
CA PHE A 164 12.81 8.92 4.91
C PHE A 164 13.46 7.52 4.88
N PHE A 165 12.77 6.52 4.34
CA PHE A 165 13.27 5.14 4.26
C PHE A 165 14.01 4.90 2.94
N ALA A 166 13.38 5.20 1.81
CA ALA A 166 13.96 5.06 0.50
C ALA A 166 13.22 5.92 -0.53
N LYS A 167 13.95 6.45 -1.51
CA LYS A 167 13.34 7.06 -2.69
C LYS A 167 12.99 5.98 -3.70
N PRO A 168 12.06 6.24 -4.65
CA PRO A 168 11.80 5.33 -5.76
C PRO A 168 13.09 4.92 -6.46
N MET A 169 13.22 3.64 -6.73
CA MET A 169 14.42 3.09 -7.33
C MET A 169 14.10 1.92 -8.27
N SER A 170 15.03 1.56 -9.15
CA SER A 170 14.85 0.41 -10.04
C SER A 170 14.79 -0.90 -9.26
N ALA A 171 14.17 -1.93 -9.85
CA ALA A 171 14.08 -3.26 -9.26
C ALA A 171 15.45 -3.84 -8.89
N GLU A 172 16.48 -3.57 -9.70
CA GLU A 172 17.85 -4.02 -9.43
C GLU A 172 18.47 -3.28 -8.23
N ALA A 173 18.21 -1.97 -8.12
CA ALA A 173 18.68 -1.17 -7.00
C ALA A 173 18.00 -1.62 -5.70
N LEU A 174 16.68 -1.89 -5.75
CA LEU A 174 15.94 -2.43 -4.63
C LEU A 174 16.46 -3.80 -4.20
N THR A 175 16.73 -4.69 -5.15
CA THR A 175 17.30 -6.02 -4.85
C THR A 175 18.60 -5.90 -4.10
N ARG A 176 19.52 -5.05 -4.55
CA ARG A 176 20.81 -4.80 -3.87
C ARG A 176 20.61 -4.22 -2.47
N TRP A 177 19.72 -3.23 -2.36
CA TRP A 177 19.40 -2.58 -1.09
C TRP A 177 18.78 -3.56 -0.08
N ALA A 178 17.83 -4.40 -0.51
CA ALA A 178 17.14 -5.36 0.34
C ALA A 178 18.02 -6.55 0.75
N LEU A 179 18.88 -7.05 -0.14
CA LEU A 179 19.80 -8.16 0.17
C LEU A 179 21.00 -7.73 1.02
N GLY A 180 21.16 -6.44 1.26
CA GLY A 180 22.10 -5.97 2.25
C GLY A 180 23.54 -5.86 1.79
N ASP A 181 23.78 -5.15 0.70
CA ASP A 181 25.07 -4.48 0.58
C ASP A 181 25.21 -3.53 1.78
N ALA A 182 26.00 -3.95 2.76
CA ALA A 182 26.17 -3.23 4.04
C ALA A 182 26.64 -1.77 3.83
N SER A 183 27.19 -1.46 2.66
CA SER A 183 27.54 -0.09 2.24
C SER A 183 26.34 0.81 1.95
N ALA A 184 25.17 0.26 1.67
CA ALA A 184 23.95 1.05 1.40
C ALA A 184 23.15 1.38 2.70
N ARG A 185 23.39 0.64 3.80
CA ARG A 185 22.67 0.83 5.08
C ARG A 185 23.24 1.93 5.97
N THR A 186 24.44 2.43 5.69
CA THR A 186 25.15 3.39 6.57
C THR A 186 24.60 4.81 6.51
N ALA A 187 23.61 5.10 5.68
CA ALA A 187 23.04 6.44 5.60
C ALA A 187 21.80 6.68 6.49
N HIS A 188 21.13 5.64 7.01
CA HIS A 188 19.89 5.84 7.76
C HIS A 188 19.78 4.88 8.95
N HIS A 189 19.84 5.43 10.14
CA HIS A 189 19.67 4.74 11.41
C HIS A 189 18.21 4.30 11.60
N ALA A 190 17.96 3.02 11.77
CA ALA A 190 17.21 2.44 12.88
C ALA A 190 16.92 0.95 12.64
N PRO A 191 17.03 0.07 13.63
CA PRO A 191 16.53 -1.29 13.58
C PRO A 191 15.03 -1.27 13.96
N LEU A 192 14.18 -0.90 13.03
CA LEU A 192 12.81 -1.39 13.05
C LEU A 192 12.86 -2.73 12.32
N GLU A 193 12.27 -3.77 12.91
CA GLU A 193 12.05 -5.02 12.23
C GLU A 193 11.40 -4.69 10.89
N PHE A 194 12.15 -4.87 9.83
CA PHE A 194 11.73 -4.62 8.47
C PHE A 194 10.68 -5.68 8.14
N ARG A 195 9.43 -5.42 8.51
CA ARG A 195 8.31 -6.18 7.96
C ARG A 195 8.23 -5.83 6.50
N GLN A 196 8.50 -6.85 5.68
CA GLN A 196 8.57 -6.81 4.23
C GLN A 196 7.21 -6.41 3.64
N SER A 197 6.88 -5.13 3.64
CA SER A 197 5.62 -4.63 3.13
C SER A 197 5.82 -3.44 2.21
N LEU A 198 5.24 -3.59 1.08
CA LEU A 198 4.88 -2.65 0.03
C LEU A 198 5.98 -1.79 -0.61
N PHE A 199 6.30 -2.18 -1.84
CA PHE A 199 6.79 -1.25 -2.85
C PHE A 199 5.70 -1.09 -3.91
N ALA A 200 5.13 0.12 -4.00
CA ALA A 200 4.24 0.46 -5.09
C ALA A 200 5.05 0.57 -6.39
N VAL A 201 4.68 -0.18 -7.40
CA VAL A 201 5.14 0.03 -8.77
C VAL A 201 4.14 1.01 -9.39
N SER A 202 4.33 2.32 -9.14
CA SER A 202 3.63 3.36 -9.86
C SER A 202 4.45 3.75 -11.10
N ASP A 203 3.75 3.86 -12.23
CA ASP A 203 4.17 4.42 -13.50
C ASP A 203 5.17 3.61 -14.35
N PHE A 204 4.63 2.65 -15.09
CA PHE A 204 5.05 2.50 -16.47
C PHE A 204 4.08 3.35 -17.31
N ALA A 205 4.45 4.62 -17.55
CA ALA A 205 3.84 5.41 -18.60
C ALA A 205 4.17 4.71 -19.92
N ASP A 206 3.14 4.36 -20.67
CA ASP A 206 3.26 3.94 -22.07
C ASP A 206 3.89 5.05 -22.92
N PRO A 207 4.71 4.69 -23.92
CA PRO A 207 5.14 5.64 -24.95
C PRO A 207 3.99 6.05 -25.86
#